data_b20c28833f2c6fefd538e2fc267faf1a
#
_entry.id   b20c28833f2c6fefd538e2fc267faf1a
#
_cell.length_a   1.000
_cell.length_b   1.000
_cell.length_c   1.000
_cell.angle_alpha   90.00
_cell.angle_beta   90.00
_cell.angle_gamma   90.00
#
_symmetry.space_group_name_H-M   'P 1'
#
loop_
_entity.id
_entity.type
_entity.pdbx_description
1 polymer ?
#
loop_
_entity_poly.entity_id
_entity_poly.type
_entity_poly.pdbx_seq_one_letter_code
_entity_poly.pdbx_strand_id
1 'polypeptide(L)'
;MGMMKKSSYNSDLLGQLTLFEDTDKYYLVMGDPKTFNPDKSYYETKLMKDYSNYLDNSYCQGIADKCFEDDKVLIIGAGLGDLTMRLKERGIQSLAIEIDPIIHFLFTDLTHQTCLMMDGTKIFDFYFINEYNHLVIDAFNPTEKRVVHHFIEEGFIKEAVKHFNRITYNTLNMTEKGLKALEDKVRKYAKLRCTITTEHQYKQKVITFVVD
;
A
#
# COMPACT_ATOMS: atom_id res chain seq x y z
N MET A 1 -23.47 -14.26 -11.29
CA MET A 1 -23.81 -12.87 -11.61
C MET A 1 -22.53 -12.26 -12.16
N GLY A 2 -22.51 -11.68 -13.33
CA GLY A 2 -21.24 -11.24 -13.94
C GLY A 2 -20.80 -9.89 -13.41
N MET A 3 -19.49 -9.63 -13.45
CA MET A 3 -18.87 -8.36 -13.09
C MET A 3 -19.48 -7.19 -13.90
N MET A 4 -19.82 -6.11 -13.24
CA MET A 4 -20.42 -4.92 -13.84
C MET A 4 -19.46 -3.75 -13.80
N LYS A 5 -19.30 -3.03 -14.91
CA LYS A 5 -18.69 -1.71 -14.91
C LYS A 5 -19.58 -0.75 -14.13
N LYS A 6 -19.03 -0.10 -13.09
CA LYS A 6 -19.77 0.85 -12.27
C LYS A 6 -19.55 2.29 -12.71
N SER A 7 -18.31 2.71 -12.86
CA SER A 7 -17.96 4.10 -13.21
C SER A 7 -16.61 4.18 -13.91
N SER A 8 -16.41 5.26 -14.65
CA SER A 8 -15.10 5.64 -15.19
C SER A 8 -14.73 7.05 -14.74
N TYR A 9 -13.45 7.24 -14.49
CA TYR A 9 -12.88 8.47 -13.97
C TYR A 9 -11.64 8.82 -14.80
N ASN A 10 -11.29 10.10 -14.84
CA ASN A 10 -10.02 10.56 -15.40
C ASN A 10 -9.19 11.14 -14.26
N SER A 11 -8.08 10.48 -13.99
CA SER A 11 -7.07 10.97 -13.05
C SER A 11 -5.99 11.71 -13.81
N ASP A 12 -5.55 12.85 -13.28
CA ASP A 12 -4.43 13.60 -13.84
C ASP A 12 -3.09 12.86 -13.69
N LEU A 13 -2.99 11.97 -12.69
CA LEU A 13 -1.79 11.19 -12.41
C LEU A 13 -1.76 9.83 -13.09
N LEU A 14 -2.92 9.15 -13.14
CA LEU A 14 -3.04 7.76 -13.57
C LEU A 14 -3.77 7.58 -14.92
N GLY A 15 -4.32 8.65 -15.47
CA GLY A 15 -5.12 8.60 -16.68
C GLY A 15 -6.52 8.00 -16.45
N GLN A 16 -7.02 7.22 -17.41
CA GLN A 16 -8.36 6.65 -17.32
C GLN A 16 -8.39 5.51 -16.28
N LEU A 17 -9.27 5.66 -15.29
CA LEU A 17 -9.58 4.65 -14.28
C LEU A 17 -11.01 4.14 -14.48
N THR A 18 -11.22 2.86 -14.30
CA THR A 18 -12.55 2.25 -14.35
C THR A 18 -12.78 1.39 -13.11
N LEU A 19 -13.84 1.69 -12.37
CA LEU A 19 -14.31 0.90 -11.26
C LEU A 19 -15.26 -0.18 -11.77
N PHE A 20 -14.93 -1.43 -11.45
CA PHE A 20 -15.79 -2.59 -11.63
C PHE A 20 -16.28 -3.11 -10.30
N GLU A 21 -17.49 -3.63 -10.29
CA GLU A 21 -18.11 -4.28 -9.14
C GLU A 21 -18.47 -5.73 -9.50
N ASP A 22 -18.09 -6.65 -8.63
CA ASP A 22 -18.52 -8.04 -8.64
C ASP A 22 -19.36 -8.33 -7.38
N THR A 23 -19.81 -9.57 -7.23
CA THR A 23 -20.66 -10.00 -6.10
C THR A 23 -20.03 -9.68 -4.74
N ASP A 24 -18.73 -9.91 -4.61
CA ASP A 24 -18.00 -9.85 -3.33
C ASP A 24 -16.89 -8.80 -3.28
N LYS A 25 -16.61 -8.10 -4.38
CA LYS A 25 -15.48 -7.17 -4.44
C LYS A 25 -15.58 -6.09 -5.51
N TYR A 26 -14.73 -5.08 -5.35
CA TYR A 26 -14.47 -4.03 -6.33
C TYR A 26 -13.07 -4.18 -6.91
N TYR A 27 -12.90 -3.74 -8.15
CA TYR A 27 -11.62 -3.65 -8.84
C TYR A 27 -11.46 -2.27 -9.44
N LEU A 28 -10.30 -1.66 -9.26
CA LEU A 28 -9.92 -0.45 -9.98
C LEU A 28 -8.92 -0.82 -11.08
N VAL A 29 -9.23 -0.48 -12.29
CA VAL A 29 -8.46 -0.82 -13.48
C VAL A 29 -8.01 0.45 -14.17
N MET A 30 -6.72 0.53 -14.47
CA MET A 30 -6.11 1.59 -15.27
C MET A 30 -6.06 1.15 -16.75
N GLY A 31 -6.48 2.04 -17.67
CA GLY A 31 -6.46 1.82 -19.12
C GLY A 31 -7.79 1.37 -19.70
N ASP A 32 -7.76 0.65 -20.84
CA ASP A 32 -8.98 0.25 -21.56
C ASP A 32 -9.80 -0.80 -20.79
N PRO A 33 -10.99 -0.45 -20.31
CA PRO A 33 -11.84 -1.36 -19.55
C PRO A 33 -12.33 -2.57 -20.34
N LYS A 34 -12.29 -2.53 -21.70
CA LYS A 34 -12.76 -3.63 -22.55
C LYS A 34 -11.83 -4.84 -22.53
N THR A 35 -10.57 -4.62 -22.15
CA THR A 35 -9.56 -5.67 -22.08
C THR A 35 -9.45 -6.30 -20.70
N PHE A 36 -10.21 -5.82 -19.73
CA PHE A 36 -10.12 -6.29 -18.34
C PHE A 36 -10.72 -7.69 -18.17
N ASN A 37 -9.93 -8.58 -17.60
CA ASN A 37 -10.33 -9.91 -17.14
C ASN A 37 -9.75 -10.12 -15.73
N PRO A 38 -10.58 -10.26 -14.67
CA PRO A 38 -10.11 -10.35 -13.30
C PRO A 38 -9.18 -11.53 -13.02
N ASP A 39 -9.28 -12.60 -13.83
CA ASP A 39 -8.47 -13.81 -13.68
C ASP A 39 -7.10 -13.71 -14.39
N LYS A 40 -6.98 -12.80 -15.34
CA LYS A 40 -5.79 -12.71 -16.24
C LYS A 40 -5.22 -11.31 -16.34
N SER A 41 -6.01 -10.28 -16.07
CA SER A 41 -5.60 -8.89 -16.24
C SER A 41 -5.02 -8.34 -14.95
N TYR A 42 -4.07 -7.43 -15.12
CA TYR A 42 -3.60 -6.60 -14.04
C TYR A 42 -4.68 -5.58 -13.68
N TYR A 43 -4.95 -5.43 -12.40
CA TYR A 43 -5.77 -4.36 -11.83
C TYR A 43 -4.92 -3.55 -10.85
N GLU A 44 -5.21 -2.26 -10.75
CA GLU A 44 -4.45 -1.35 -9.89
C GLU A 44 -4.61 -1.72 -8.42
N THR A 45 -5.85 -1.97 -8.02
CA THR A 45 -6.18 -2.37 -6.67
C THR A 45 -7.55 -3.04 -6.62
N LYS A 46 -7.79 -3.83 -5.57
CA LYS A 46 -9.09 -4.44 -5.27
C LYS A 46 -9.53 -4.09 -3.85
N LEU A 47 -10.81 -4.22 -3.59
CA LEU A 47 -11.41 -4.11 -2.27
C LEU A 47 -12.49 -5.19 -2.12
N MET A 48 -12.44 -5.94 -1.02
CA MET A 48 -13.49 -6.87 -0.67
C MET A 48 -14.68 -6.14 -0.03
N LYS A 49 -15.89 -6.64 -0.21
CA LYS A 49 -17.09 -6.11 0.45
C LYS A 49 -17.24 -6.60 1.89
N ASP A 50 -16.66 -7.78 2.18
CA ASP A 50 -16.64 -8.39 3.49
C ASP A 50 -15.28 -9.04 3.75
N TYR A 51 -14.68 -8.70 4.88
CA TYR A 51 -13.37 -9.19 5.33
C TYR A 51 -13.46 -10.17 6.51
N SER A 52 -14.65 -10.37 7.11
CA SER A 52 -14.83 -11.09 8.37
C SER A 52 -14.28 -12.52 8.38
N ASN A 53 -14.20 -13.17 7.21
CA ASN A 53 -13.65 -14.51 7.06
C ASN A 53 -12.72 -14.64 5.84
N TYR A 54 -12.20 -13.50 5.34
CA TYR A 54 -11.45 -13.49 4.11
C TYR A 54 -9.94 -13.61 4.36
N LEU A 55 -9.43 -14.79 4.10
CA LEU A 55 -8.00 -15.06 4.03
C LEU A 55 -7.65 -15.33 2.57
N ASP A 56 -6.79 -14.52 2.00
CA ASP A 56 -6.21 -14.79 0.69
C ASP A 56 -4.68 -14.70 0.76
N ASN A 57 -4.03 -15.20 -0.28
CA ASN A 57 -2.60 -15.11 -0.39
C ASN A 57 -2.15 -13.80 -1.08
N SER A 58 -2.92 -12.71 -0.95
CA SER A 58 -2.53 -11.41 -1.52
C SER A 58 -1.40 -10.76 -0.75
N TYR A 59 -0.70 -9.83 -1.40
CA TYR A 59 0.34 -9.06 -0.74
C TYR A 59 -0.21 -8.19 0.42
N CYS A 60 -1.45 -7.72 0.33
CA CYS A 60 -2.12 -7.00 1.41
C CYS A 60 -2.27 -7.87 2.65
N GLN A 61 -2.59 -9.18 2.49
CA GLN A 61 -2.60 -10.12 3.60
C GLN A 61 -1.19 -10.25 4.20
N GLY A 62 -0.16 -10.41 3.35
CA GLY A 62 1.21 -10.50 3.83
C GLY A 62 1.67 -9.25 4.58
N ILE A 63 1.27 -8.06 4.16
CA ILE A 63 1.54 -6.83 4.91
C ILE A 63 0.75 -6.82 6.23
N ALA A 64 -0.54 -7.15 6.20
CA ALA A 64 -1.37 -7.20 7.40
C ALA A 64 -0.83 -8.16 8.45
N ASP A 65 -0.26 -9.30 8.03
CA ASP A 65 0.35 -10.30 8.92
C ASP A 65 1.64 -9.79 9.61
N LYS A 66 2.24 -8.70 9.11
CA LYS A 66 3.38 -8.02 9.73
C LYS A 66 2.98 -6.90 10.70
N CYS A 67 1.69 -6.61 10.79
CA CYS A 67 1.16 -5.63 11.74
C CYS A 67 0.67 -6.34 13.00
N PHE A 68 1.01 -5.81 14.16
CA PHE A 68 0.61 -6.35 15.46
C PHE A 68 -0.52 -5.51 16.07
N GLU A 69 -1.19 -6.05 17.07
CA GLU A 69 -2.35 -5.42 17.72
C GLU A 69 -2.04 -4.05 18.35
N ASP A 70 -0.78 -3.82 18.77
CA ASP A 70 -0.30 -2.56 19.35
C ASP A 70 0.26 -1.58 18.29
N ASP A 71 0.29 -1.97 17.02
CA ASP A 71 0.72 -1.07 15.96
C ASP A 71 -0.34 0.02 15.69
N LYS A 72 0.16 1.23 15.45
CA LYS A 72 -0.55 2.30 14.78
C LYS A 72 0.11 2.49 13.42
N VAL A 73 -0.61 2.14 12.39
CA VAL A 73 -0.06 1.97 11.04
C VAL A 73 -0.34 3.21 10.18
N LEU A 74 0.70 3.81 9.64
CA LEU A 74 0.59 4.84 8.60
C LEU A 74 0.84 4.20 7.24
N ILE A 75 -0.11 4.32 6.29
CA ILE A 75 -0.05 3.68 4.97
C ILE A 75 0.13 4.77 3.91
N ILE A 76 1.19 4.70 3.12
CA ILE A 76 1.39 5.54 1.92
C ILE A 76 0.98 4.72 0.70
N GLY A 77 -0.03 5.22 -0.02
CA GLY A 77 -0.70 4.52 -1.12
C GLY A 77 -1.94 3.77 -0.61
N ALA A 78 -3.08 4.45 -0.63
CA ALA A 78 -4.32 3.92 -0.08
C ALA A 78 -4.97 2.85 -0.97
N GLY A 79 -4.81 2.98 -2.28
CA GLY A 79 -5.55 2.18 -3.24
C GLY A 79 -7.06 2.26 -2.99
N LEU A 80 -7.80 1.17 -3.17
CA LEU A 80 -9.22 1.09 -2.77
C LEU A 80 -9.40 0.79 -1.27
N GLY A 81 -8.32 0.56 -0.50
CA GLY A 81 -8.39 0.36 0.95
C GLY A 81 -8.34 -1.11 1.42
N ASP A 82 -7.93 -2.05 0.57
CA ASP A 82 -7.86 -3.49 0.95
C ASP A 82 -7.04 -3.70 2.21
N LEU A 83 -5.84 -3.11 2.30
CA LEU A 83 -5.01 -3.21 3.49
C LEU A 83 -5.66 -2.56 4.72
N THR A 84 -6.21 -1.34 4.57
CA THR A 84 -6.87 -0.63 5.67
C THR A 84 -8.02 -1.45 6.26
N MET A 85 -8.84 -2.07 5.41
CA MET A 85 -9.96 -2.89 5.86
C MET A 85 -9.51 -4.17 6.57
N ARG A 86 -8.42 -4.82 6.11
CA ARG A 86 -7.83 -5.97 6.81
C ARG A 86 -7.31 -5.62 8.19
N LEU A 87 -6.65 -4.46 8.33
CA LEU A 87 -6.17 -3.97 9.62
C LEU A 87 -7.33 -3.65 10.56
N LYS A 88 -8.38 -3.02 10.04
CA LYS A 88 -9.61 -2.72 10.80
C LYS A 88 -10.26 -3.99 11.36
N GLU A 89 -10.42 -5.04 10.55
CA GLU A 89 -11.00 -6.34 11.01
C GLU A 89 -10.17 -6.98 12.12
N ARG A 90 -8.87 -6.69 12.17
CA ARG A 90 -7.95 -7.14 13.21
C ARG A 90 -7.87 -6.18 14.42
N GLY A 91 -8.67 -5.10 14.43
CA GLY A 91 -8.63 -4.09 15.48
C GLY A 91 -7.40 -3.18 15.48
N ILE A 92 -6.61 -3.21 14.38
CA ILE A 92 -5.38 -2.43 14.25
C ILE A 92 -5.71 -1.04 13.70
N GLN A 93 -5.29 0.00 14.42
CA GLN A 93 -5.50 1.38 13.99
C GLN A 93 -4.63 1.72 12.78
N SER A 94 -5.22 2.27 11.74
CA SER A 94 -4.47 2.74 10.57
C SER A 94 -4.98 4.07 10.02
N LEU A 95 -4.08 4.82 9.39
CA LEU A 95 -4.37 6.01 8.59
C LEU A 95 -3.73 5.84 7.23
N ALA A 96 -4.51 6.04 6.17
CA ALA A 96 -4.01 6.01 4.80
C ALA A 96 -3.71 7.41 4.28
N ILE A 97 -2.74 7.48 3.38
CA ILE A 97 -2.34 8.69 2.64
C ILE A 97 -2.44 8.36 1.16
N GLU A 98 -3.07 9.25 0.40
CA GLU A 98 -3.22 9.11 -1.05
C GLU A 98 -3.01 10.45 -1.75
N ILE A 99 -2.29 10.44 -2.83
CA ILE A 99 -1.99 11.64 -3.63
C ILE A 99 -3.00 11.84 -4.77
N ASP A 100 -3.58 10.76 -5.28
CA ASP A 100 -4.55 10.81 -6.36
C ASP A 100 -5.95 11.14 -5.82
N PRO A 101 -6.59 12.26 -6.23
CA PRO A 101 -7.88 12.67 -5.69
C PRO A 101 -9.01 11.70 -6.04
N ILE A 102 -8.91 10.97 -7.15
CA ILE A 102 -9.94 10.00 -7.54
C ILE A 102 -9.83 8.73 -6.67
N ILE A 103 -8.61 8.24 -6.43
CA ILE A 103 -8.39 7.10 -5.54
C ILE A 103 -8.78 7.48 -4.10
N HIS A 104 -8.39 8.66 -3.62
CA HIS A 104 -8.79 9.18 -2.31
C HIS A 104 -10.31 9.21 -2.15
N PHE A 105 -11.03 9.73 -3.17
CA PHE A 105 -12.50 9.74 -3.17
C PHE A 105 -13.09 8.33 -3.10
N LEU A 106 -12.62 7.42 -3.97
CA LEU A 106 -13.09 6.02 -4.02
C LEU A 106 -12.80 5.27 -2.71
N PHE A 107 -11.61 5.46 -2.15
CA PHE A 107 -11.25 4.89 -0.85
C PHE A 107 -12.25 5.31 0.23
N THR A 108 -12.51 6.61 0.35
CA THR A 108 -13.40 7.16 1.39
C THR A 108 -14.83 6.71 1.20
N ASP A 109 -15.33 6.74 -0.05
CA ASP A 109 -16.69 6.32 -0.41
C ASP A 109 -16.94 4.83 -0.15
N LEU A 110 -15.98 3.98 -0.49
CA LEU A 110 -16.15 2.53 -0.40
C LEU A 110 -15.85 1.95 0.99
N THR A 111 -14.88 2.52 1.72
CA THR A 111 -14.44 1.97 3.02
C THR A 111 -15.05 2.68 4.21
N HIS A 112 -15.52 3.92 4.05
CA HIS A 112 -15.91 4.82 5.13
C HIS A 112 -14.80 4.99 6.18
N GLN A 113 -13.53 4.89 5.76
CA GLN A 113 -12.36 5.12 6.60
C GLN A 113 -11.71 6.47 6.26
N THR A 114 -10.90 6.97 7.20
CA THR A 114 -10.15 8.22 7.00
C THR A 114 -8.96 7.98 6.08
N CYS A 115 -8.83 8.84 5.09
CA CYS A 115 -7.66 8.95 4.24
C CYS A 115 -7.25 10.42 4.13
N LEU A 116 -5.97 10.72 4.20
CA LEU A 116 -5.46 12.07 3.97
C LEU A 116 -5.07 12.22 2.49
N MET A 117 -5.64 13.23 1.84
CA MET A 117 -5.23 13.59 0.48
C MET A 117 -3.96 14.45 0.55
N MET A 118 -2.81 13.81 0.37
CA MET A 118 -1.51 14.50 0.43
C MET A 118 -0.41 13.70 -0.26
N ASP A 119 0.66 14.39 -0.60
CA ASP A 119 1.91 13.77 -1.08
C ASP A 119 2.63 13.05 0.07
N GLY A 120 2.70 11.73 0.01
CA GLY A 120 3.37 10.89 1.01
C GLY A 120 4.86 11.17 1.19
N THR A 121 5.52 11.84 0.22
CA THR A 121 6.93 12.25 0.34
C THR A 121 7.12 13.39 1.35
N LYS A 122 6.04 14.06 1.75
CA LYS A 122 6.02 15.20 2.68
C LYS A 122 5.58 14.84 4.10
N ILE A 123 5.40 13.55 4.42
CA ILE A 123 4.87 13.14 5.73
C ILE A 123 5.68 13.68 6.90
N PHE A 124 7.00 13.80 6.75
CA PHE A 124 7.90 14.26 7.82
C PHE A 124 7.77 15.76 8.14
N ASP A 125 7.05 16.52 7.32
CA ASP A 125 6.74 17.93 7.59
C ASP A 125 5.59 18.10 8.60
N PHE A 126 4.95 16.99 9.03
CA PHE A 126 3.75 17.01 9.85
C PHE A 126 3.93 16.27 11.19
N TYR A 127 3.42 16.85 12.29
CA TYR A 127 3.53 16.28 13.63
C TYR A 127 2.72 15.01 13.85
N PHE A 128 1.65 14.79 13.09
CA PHE A 128 0.79 13.63 13.28
C PHE A 128 1.52 12.29 13.09
N ILE A 129 2.65 12.27 12.36
CA ILE A 129 3.42 11.03 12.15
C ILE A 129 3.90 10.41 13.45
N ASN A 130 4.12 11.23 14.50
CA ASN A 130 4.58 10.75 15.81
C ASN A 130 3.53 9.92 16.57
N GLU A 131 2.30 9.88 16.07
CA GLU A 131 1.24 9.00 16.60
C GLU A 131 1.34 7.57 16.08
N TYR A 132 2.18 7.33 15.06
CA TYR A 132 2.30 6.05 14.36
C TYR A 132 3.68 5.44 14.63
N ASN A 133 3.72 4.11 14.79
CA ASN A 133 4.96 3.37 15.04
C ASN A 133 5.32 2.42 13.89
N HIS A 134 4.41 2.21 12.93
CA HIS A 134 4.62 1.37 11.77
C HIS A 134 4.28 2.13 10.48
N LEU A 135 5.26 2.27 9.59
CA LEU A 135 5.08 2.85 8.26
C LEU A 135 4.96 1.73 7.21
N VAL A 136 3.90 1.77 6.43
CA VAL A 136 3.73 0.90 5.25
C VAL A 136 3.82 1.73 3.99
N ILE A 137 4.65 1.31 3.04
CA ILE A 137 4.84 1.94 1.74
C ILE A 137 4.31 1.00 0.67
N ASP A 138 3.13 1.33 0.16
CA ASP A 138 2.41 0.61 -0.90
C ASP A 138 2.11 1.52 -2.11
N ALA A 139 3.00 2.49 -2.34
CA ALA A 139 2.88 3.46 -3.42
C ALA A 139 3.78 3.10 -4.61
N PHE A 140 3.21 3.08 -5.80
CA PHE A 140 3.87 2.69 -7.03
C PHE A 140 3.87 3.80 -8.07
N ASN A 141 4.95 3.85 -8.85
CA ASN A 141 4.95 4.59 -10.09
C ASN A 141 4.08 3.83 -11.11
N PRO A 142 3.00 4.43 -11.62
CA PRO A 142 2.06 3.73 -12.52
C PRO A 142 2.69 3.31 -13.85
N THR A 143 3.67 4.06 -14.34
CA THR A 143 4.38 3.77 -15.59
C THR A 143 5.38 2.64 -15.42
N GLU A 144 6.17 2.67 -14.36
CA GLU A 144 7.23 1.69 -14.11
C GLU A 144 6.74 0.46 -13.35
N LYS A 145 5.56 0.54 -12.72
CA LYS A 145 5.01 -0.49 -11.83
C LYS A 145 6.01 -0.92 -10.76
N ARG A 146 6.69 0.05 -10.16
CA ARG A 146 7.69 -0.12 -9.09
C ARG A 146 7.40 0.84 -7.96
N VAL A 147 7.94 0.57 -6.79
CA VAL A 147 7.94 1.51 -5.67
C VAL A 147 8.44 2.87 -6.14
N VAL A 148 7.75 3.93 -5.78
CA VAL A 148 8.14 5.30 -6.13
C VAL A 148 9.56 5.55 -5.64
N HIS A 149 10.42 6.02 -6.53
CA HIS A 149 11.88 6.15 -6.29
C HIS A 149 12.20 6.95 -5.03
N HIS A 150 11.43 8.01 -4.74
CA HIS A 150 11.64 8.84 -3.56
C HIS A 150 11.60 8.06 -2.24
N PHE A 151 10.72 7.07 -2.11
CA PHE A 151 10.59 6.28 -0.87
C PHE A 151 11.76 5.32 -0.62
N ILE A 152 12.63 5.10 -1.60
CA ILE A 152 13.86 4.30 -1.48
C ILE A 152 15.13 5.15 -1.51
N GLU A 153 15.02 6.49 -1.48
CA GLU A 153 16.15 7.40 -1.33
C GLU A 153 16.65 7.47 0.10
N GLU A 154 17.94 7.76 0.24
CA GLU A 154 18.58 7.83 1.56
C GLU A 154 17.93 8.86 2.50
N GLY A 155 17.52 10.01 1.95
CA GLY A 155 16.88 11.08 2.71
C GLY A 155 15.60 10.63 3.38
N PHE A 156 14.72 9.98 2.61
CA PHE A 156 13.45 9.44 3.12
C PHE A 156 13.68 8.33 4.14
N ILE A 157 14.55 7.36 3.82
CA ILE A 157 14.86 6.22 4.71
C ILE A 157 15.42 6.71 6.05
N LYS A 158 16.35 7.68 6.01
CA LYS A 158 16.95 8.28 7.21
C LYS A 158 15.90 8.90 8.14
N GLU A 159 14.91 9.59 7.60
CA GLU A 159 13.82 10.15 8.40
C GLU A 159 12.86 9.03 8.87
N ALA A 160 12.51 8.08 8.00
CA ALA A 160 11.62 6.98 8.36
C ALA A 160 12.14 6.17 9.57
N VAL A 161 13.41 5.81 9.60
CA VAL A 161 14.00 5.06 10.74
C VAL A 161 14.12 5.87 12.04
N LYS A 162 13.93 7.19 12.00
CA LYS A 162 13.88 7.99 13.23
C LYS A 162 12.48 8.02 13.87
N HIS A 163 11.45 7.90 13.04
CA HIS A 163 10.06 8.08 13.45
C HIS A 163 9.30 6.77 13.65
N PHE A 164 9.71 5.70 12.96
CA PHE A 164 8.97 4.44 12.95
C PHE A 164 9.83 3.28 13.45
N ASN A 165 9.26 2.49 14.36
CA ASN A 165 9.90 1.26 14.86
C ASN A 165 9.79 0.13 13.84
N ARG A 166 8.90 0.27 12.86
CA ARG A 166 8.70 -0.71 11.81
C ARG A 166 8.42 -0.03 10.47
N ILE A 167 9.05 -0.53 9.41
CA ILE A 167 8.86 -0.01 8.05
C ILE A 167 8.65 -1.21 7.12
N THR A 168 7.51 -1.26 6.47
CA THR A 168 7.16 -2.32 5.51
C THR A 168 7.05 -1.74 4.10
N TYR A 169 7.72 -2.37 3.15
CA TYR A 169 7.63 -2.04 1.73
C TYR A 169 6.94 -3.16 0.97
N ASN A 170 5.97 -2.82 0.16
CA ASN A 170 5.59 -3.64 -0.98
C ASN A 170 6.60 -3.38 -2.11
N THR A 171 7.38 -4.39 -2.46
CA THR A 171 8.51 -4.25 -3.39
C THR A 171 8.19 -4.77 -4.78
N LEU A 172 6.98 -4.50 -5.27
CA LEU A 172 6.54 -4.91 -6.61
C LEU A 172 7.61 -4.62 -7.67
N ASN A 173 7.95 -5.66 -8.46
CA ASN A 173 8.93 -5.58 -9.55
C ASN A 173 10.35 -5.08 -9.15
N MET A 174 10.68 -5.03 -7.88
CA MET A 174 12.04 -4.69 -7.45
C MET A 174 12.99 -5.88 -7.72
N THR A 175 14.12 -5.60 -8.34
CA THR A 175 15.15 -6.62 -8.59
C THR A 175 15.87 -7.03 -7.30
N GLU A 176 16.50 -8.20 -7.25
CA GLU A 176 17.32 -8.64 -6.09
C GLU A 176 18.40 -7.60 -5.74
N LYS A 177 19.03 -6.99 -6.74
CA LYS A 177 20.00 -5.91 -6.54
C LYS A 177 19.35 -4.69 -5.89
N GLY A 178 18.13 -4.33 -6.31
CA GLY A 178 17.36 -3.22 -5.73
C GLY A 178 16.96 -3.51 -4.28
N LEU A 179 16.51 -4.73 -4.00
CA LEU A 179 16.18 -5.19 -2.65
C LEU A 179 17.39 -5.12 -1.72
N LYS A 180 18.53 -5.62 -2.18
CA LYS A 180 19.78 -5.57 -1.42
C LYS A 180 20.22 -4.13 -1.16
N ALA A 181 20.10 -3.25 -2.15
CA ALA A 181 20.43 -1.83 -1.99
C ALA A 181 19.49 -1.11 -1.00
N LEU A 182 18.19 -1.45 -0.98
CA LEU A 182 17.23 -0.95 0.01
C LEU A 182 17.62 -1.43 1.42
N GLU A 183 17.90 -2.72 1.57
CA GLU A 183 18.36 -3.31 2.83
C GLU A 183 19.61 -2.61 3.36
N ASP A 184 20.63 -2.44 2.53
CA ASP A 184 21.89 -1.80 2.92
C ASP A 184 21.67 -0.35 3.37
N LYS A 185 20.76 0.40 2.72
CA LYS A 185 20.39 1.76 3.12
C LYS A 185 19.69 1.79 4.48
N VAL A 186 18.70 0.90 4.70
CA VAL A 186 18.00 0.85 5.99
C VAL A 186 18.97 0.48 7.11
N ARG A 187 19.80 -0.55 6.92
CA ARG A 187 20.82 -0.97 7.92
C ARG A 187 21.82 0.14 8.25
N LYS A 188 22.17 0.99 7.28
CA LYS A 188 23.06 2.14 7.50
C LYS A 188 22.50 3.12 8.54
N TYR A 189 21.19 3.32 8.60
CA TYR A 189 20.54 4.29 9.47
C TYR A 189 19.92 3.66 10.72
N ALA A 190 19.50 2.40 10.66
CA ALA A 190 18.90 1.67 11.79
C ALA A 190 19.90 1.13 12.83
N LYS A 191 21.19 1.47 12.75
CA LYS A 191 22.24 1.16 13.76
C LYS A 191 22.22 -0.29 14.29
N LEU A 192 22.23 -1.31 13.40
CA LEU A 192 22.51 -2.71 13.73
C LEU A 192 21.37 -3.58 14.32
N ARG A 193 20.19 -3.08 14.53
CA ARG A 193 19.07 -3.88 15.04
C ARG A 193 17.90 -3.95 14.07
N CYS A 194 18.20 -4.33 12.82
CA CYS A 194 17.17 -4.48 11.81
C CYS A 194 16.94 -5.97 11.54
N THR A 195 15.78 -6.49 11.94
CA THR A 195 15.30 -7.79 11.50
C THR A 195 14.58 -7.63 10.18
N ILE A 196 14.97 -8.42 9.18
CA ILE A 196 14.36 -8.39 7.87
C ILE A 196 13.57 -9.66 7.67
N THR A 197 12.27 -9.48 7.40
CA THR A 197 11.42 -10.57 6.95
C THR A 197 11.01 -10.34 5.52
N THR A 198 11.26 -11.30 4.65
CA THR A 198 10.84 -11.25 3.25
C THR A 198 9.82 -12.34 3.02
N GLU A 199 8.65 -11.97 2.53
CA GLU A 199 7.63 -12.91 2.11
C GLU A 199 7.44 -12.85 0.60
N HIS A 200 7.30 -14.02 0.00
CA HIS A 200 7.02 -14.16 -1.42
C HIS A 200 5.55 -14.53 -1.59
N GLN A 201 4.73 -13.55 -1.97
CA GLN A 201 3.36 -13.80 -2.33
C GLN A 201 3.12 -13.32 -3.77
N TYR A 202 2.59 -14.19 -4.63
CA TYR A 202 2.24 -13.86 -6.03
C TYR A 202 3.34 -13.11 -6.82
N LYS A 203 4.61 -13.51 -6.70
CA LYS A 203 5.78 -12.83 -7.30
C LYS A 203 6.06 -11.43 -6.74
N GLN A 204 5.38 -11.02 -5.68
CA GLN A 204 5.68 -9.80 -4.95
C GLN A 204 6.43 -10.15 -3.68
N LYS A 205 7.37 -9.31 -3.31
CA LYS A 205 8.09 -9.41 -2.05
C LYS A 205 7.61 -8.31 -1.13
N VAL A 206 7.22 -8.68 0.07
CA VAL A 206 6.98 -7.74 1.17
C VAL A 206 8.20 -7.79 2.09
N ILE A 207 8.83 -6.65 2.30
CA ILE A 207 9.98 -6.53 3.19
C ILE A 207 9.59 -5.67 4.39
N THR A 208 9.80 -6.20 5.57
CA THR A 208 9.61 -5.47 6.82
C THR A 208 10.92 -5.33 7.56
N PHE A 209 11.26 -4.10 7.90
CA PHE A 209 12.37 -3.72 8.74
C PHE A 209 11.83 -3.38 10.13
N VAL A 210 12.35 -4.04 11.16
CA VAL A 210 12.10 -3.67 12.56
C VAL A 210 13.29 -2.85 13.02
N VAL A 211 13.02 -1.64 13.47
CA VAL A 211 14.02 -0.67 13.92
C VAL A 211 13.91 -0.56 15.44
N ASP A 212 14.94 -1.00 16.15
CA ASP A 212 15.01 -0.92 17.63
C ASP A 212 15.71 0.38 18.09
#